data_25d5a6761c28d9cc0e0d6309a6c3cd51
#
_entry.id   25d5a6761c28d9cc0e0d6309a6c3cd51
#
_cell.length_a   1.000
_cell.length_b   1.000
_cell.length_c   1.000
_cell.angle_alpha   90.00
_cell.angle_beta   90.00
_cell.angle_gamma   90.00
#
_symmetry.space_group_name_H-M   'P 1'
#
loop_
_entity.id
_entity.type
_entity.pdbx_description
1 polymer ?
#
loop_
_entity_poly.entity_id
_entity_poly.type
_entity_poly.pdbx_seq_one_letter_code
_entity_poly.pdbx_strand_id
1 'polypeptide(L)'
;MYRNSSRLSSFITQHHFFRIFFVVVKQIGHEFNNTIFRDRSNTLASIIMRKSIGSAVRRRRALCDFLFSSSSPSKKKTSSYSTSSHQNIDSLREDFRYASATLRRYDYETYLCTNAIDANKRAGPLALRALNCETAGITTATVSEKEIALVKLKWWHEHAESMLTPRTTTTTTTTGEKTKTTTAKPLPEHPIARCVNAVATHAKEVLGSEMNEARYVRWIKRAIEARMEDVDKGSSLFDSTADLETFARETHGNFLLVTLDCENIRSMASDHVASHLGTAIGLTNSLRGAKINARNRKTYFPMDLLAAENVSAETVYEGQIGDERIKNATHKIASAAVGHLAAARRNFAENNLGEKYPHMAKLLLQATTTERWLEKLEKYDFDVFRDELQRTPPLLTQGRVFVQAWKNQF
;
A
#
# COMPACT_ATOMS: atom_id res chain seq x y z
N MET A 1 -1.63 49.34 10.44
CA MET A 1 -0.23 48.93 10.27
C MET A 1 0.08 47.66 11.08
N TYR A 2 -0.51 46.51 10.77
CA TYR A 2 -0.17 45.21 11.38
C TYR A 2 -0.68 44.09 10.48
N ARG A 3 0.01 43.80 9.38
CA ARG A 3 -0.32 42.66 8.50
C ARG A 3 0.86 42.03 7.75
N ASN A 4 2.10 42.23 8.20
CA ASN A 4 3.28 41.73 7.48
C ASN A 4 4.26 40.87 8.31
N SER A 5 3.98 40.54 9.59
CA SER A 5 4.95 39.78 10.41
C SER A 5 4.81 38.26 10.31
N SER A 6 3.67 37.73 9.90
CA SER A 6 3.45 36.28 9.87
C SER A 6 4.01 35.58 8.62
N ARG A 7 4.22 36.28 7.51
CA ARG A 7 4.83 35.70 6.29
C ARG A 7 6.35 35.59 6.34
N LEU A 8 7.01 36.49 7.09
CA LEU A 8 8.47 36.44 7.25
C LEU A 8 8.93 35.33 8.20
N SER A 9 8.16 35.00 9.25
CA SER A 9 8.51 33.91 10.17
C SER A 9 8.44 32.51 9.51
N SER A 10 7.47 32.30 8.63
CA SER A 10 7.32 31.03 7.87
C SER A 10 8.45 30.83 6.86
N PHE A 11 8.92 31.88 6.21
CA PHE A 11 10.03 31.82 5.24
C PHE A 11 11.38 31.57 5.92
N ILE A 12 11.61 32.18 7.09
CA ILE A 12 12.84 32.01 7.87
C ILE A 12 12.93 30.58 8.44
N THR A 13 11.81 29.99 8.89
CA THR A 13 11.77 28.62 9.41
C THR A 13 12.03 27.60 8.29
N GLN A 14 11.51 27.83 7.09
CA GLN A 14 11.71 26.96 5.94
C GLN A 14 13.17 27.00 5.43
N HIS A 15 13.81 28.18 5.42
CA HIS A 15 15.23 28.35 5.05
C HIS A 15 16.18 27.76 6.10
N HIS A 16 15.82 27.80 7.40
CA HIS A 16 16.61 27.18 8.45
C HIS A 16 16.54 25.66 8.39
N PHE A 17 15.37 25.10 8.09
CA PHE A 17 15.18 23.64 7.92
C PHE A 17 15.96 23.10 6.71
N PHE A 18 15.95 23.81 5.58
CA PHE A 18 16.78 23.45 4.42
C PHE A 18 18.28 23.52 4.72
N ARG A 19 18.72 24.50 5.50
CA ARG A 19 20.13 24.59 5.95
C ARG A 19 20.49 23.44 6.88
N ILE A 20 19.63 23.09 7.84
CA ILE A 20 19.85 21.96 8.76
C ILE A 20 19.82 20.64 7.98
N PHE A 21 18.88 20.45 7.05
CA PHE A 21 18.81 19.26 6.20
C PHE A 21 20.06 19.10 5.32
N PHE A 22 20.52 20.18 4.70
CA PHE A 22 21.76 20.18 3.89
C PHE A 22 23.01 19.97 4.76
N VAL A 23 23.04 20.51 5.96
CA VAL A 23 24.14 20.30 6.92
C VAL A 23 24.14 18.85 7.42
N VAL A 24 22.99 18.28 7.77
CA VAL A 24 22.85 16.88 8.21
C VAL A 24 23.22 15.91 7.06
N VAL A 25 22.78 16.17 5.83
CA VAL A 25 23.16 15.36 4.67
C VAL A 25 24.65 15.50 4.35
N LYS A 26 25.21 16.70 4.50
CA LYS A 26 26.66 16.94 4.35
C LYS A 26 27.48 16.31 5.48
N GLN A 27 26.97 16.35 6.73
CA GLN A 27 27.62 15.77 7.91
C GLN A 27 27.58 14.23 7.85
N ILE A 28 26.46 13.64 7.45
CA ILE A 28 26.35 12.19 7.18
C ILE A 28 27.29 11.79 6.01
N GLY A 29 27.36 12.59 4.96
CA GLY A 29 28.33 12.37 3.86
C GLY A 29 29.79 12.54 4.29
N HIS A 30 30.10 13.45 5.23
CA HIS A 30 31.44 13.68 5.76
C HIS A 30 31.84 12.60 6.79
N GLU A 31 30.93 12.15 7.65
CA GLU A 31 31.18 11.03 8.55
C GLU A 31 31.34 9.71 7.75
N PHE A 32 30.54 9.51 6.71
CA PHE A 32 30.70 8.36 5.79
C PHE A 32 32.05 8.37 5.06
N ASN A 33 32.54 9.53 4.62
CA ASN A 33 33.86 9.65 4.03
C ASN A 33 34.99 9.50 5.06
N ASN A 34 34.85 10.06 6.27
CA ASN A 34 35.87 9.95 7.31
C ASN A 34 36.01 8.55 7.88
N THR A 35 34.90 7.78 7.97
CA THR A 35 34.94 6.38 8.39
C THR A 35 35.58 5.47 7.34
N ILE A 36 35.42 5.81 6.05
CA ILE A 36 35.99 5.06 4.93
C ILE A 36 37.49 5.38 4.71
N PHE A 37 37.94 6.59 5.06
CA PHE A 37 39.32 7.01 4.83
C PHE A 37 40.28 6.77 6.02
N ARG A 38 39.79 6.40 7.19
CA ARG A 38 40.62 6.18 8.39
C ARG A 38 41.18 4.76 8.53
N ASP A 39 40.72 3.83 7.71
CA ASP A 39 41.23 2.44 7.73
C ASP A 39 41.97 2.12 6.41
N ARG A 40 43.23 2.61 6.33
CA ARG A 40 44.18 2.20 5.32
C ARG A 40 44.93 0.96 5.81
N SER A 41 44.25 -0.17 5.89
CA SER A 41 44.90 -1.47 5.86
C SER A 41 44.18 -2.36 4.87
N ASN A 42 45.00 -2.83 3.90
CA ASN A 42 44.59 -3.73 2.82
C ASN A 42 44.04 -5.03 3.40
N THR A 43 42.74 -5.15 3.51
CA THR A 43 42.09 -6.43 3.82
C THR A 43 41.10 -6.81 2.70
N LEU A 44 41.04 -8.09 2.40
CA LEU A 44 40.18 -8.72 1.40
C LEU A 44 38.70 -8.23 1.52
N ALA A 45 38.27 -7.87 2.74
CA ALA A 45 36.95 -7.33 3.03
C ALA A 45 36.67 -6.01 2.30
N SER A 46 37.67 -5.09 2.15
CA SER A 46 37.48 -3.82 1.44
C SER A 46 37.31 -4.01 -0.08
N ILE A 47 37.89 -5.03 -0.65
CA ILE A 47 37.77 -5.39 -2.08
C ILE A 47 36.43 -6.05 -2.36
N ILE A 48 35.97 -6.91 -1.44
CA ILE A 48 34.64 -7.56 -1.53
C ILE A 48 33.52 -6.52 -1.37
N MET A 49 33.64 -5.58 -0.42
CA MET A 49 32.68 -4.48 -0.27
C MET A 49 32.64 -3.56 -1.49
N ARG A 50 33.79 -3.15 -2.05
CA ARG A 50 33.83 -2.33 -3.28
C ARG A 50 33.23 -3.04 -4.48
N LYS A 51 33.45 -4.36 -4.65
CA LYS A 51 32.82 -5.18 -5.70
C LYS A 51 31.31 -5.34 -5.45
N SER A 52 30.88 -5.52 -4.21
CA SER A 52 29.46 -5.63 -3.83
C SER A 52 28.70 -4.32 -4.07
N ILE A 53 29.23 -3.17 -3.62
CA ILE A 53 28.63 -1.85 -3.83
C ILE A 53 28.61 -1.47 -5.33
N GLY A 54 29.70 -1.71 -6.06
CA GLY A 54 29.77 -1.48 -7.50
C GLY A 54 28.83 -2.38 -8.32
N SER A 55 28.57 -3.59 -7.85
CA SER A 55 27.59 -4.50 -8.48
C SER A 55 26.14 -4.16 -8.12
N ALA A 56 25.88 -3.68 -6.90
CA ALA A 56 24.58 -3.21 -6.45
C ALA A 56 24.16 -1.92 -7.17
N VAL A 57 25.08 -0.97 -7.35
CA VAL A 57 24.85 0.28 -8.08
C VAL A 57 24.66 -0.01 -9.59
N ARG A 58 25.43 -0.93 -10.20
CA ARG A 58 25.24 -1.34 -11.60
C ARG A 58 23.95 -2.12 -11.80
N ARG A 59 23.56 -3.01 -10.87
CA ARG A 59 22.25 -3.70 -10.92
C ARG A 59 21.08 -2.75 -10.68
N ARG A 60 21.19 -1.74 -9.80
CA ARG A 60 20.20 -0.68 -9.66
C ARG A 60 20.03 0.13 -10.94
N ARG A 61 21.13 0.50 -11.60
CA ARG A 61 21.07 1.23 -12.87
C ARG A 61 20.49 0.36 -14.00
N ALA A 62 20.91 -0.88 -14.13
CA ALA A 62 20.37 -1.82 -15.11
C ALA A 62 18.87 -2.12 -14.89
N LEU A 63 18.39 -2.20 -13.65
CA LEU A 63 16.99 -2.45 -13.34
C LEU A 63 16.12 -1.18 -13.47
N CYS A 64 16.65 -0.01 -13.12
CA CYS A 64 16.00 1.28 -13.42
C CYS A 64 15.96 1.50 -14.94
N ASP A 65 17.05 1.24 -15.65
CA ASP A 65 17.10 1.32 -17.11
C ASP A 65 16.19 0.26 -17.75
N PHE A 66 16.06 -0.92 -17.15
CA PHE A 66 15.16 -1.98 -17.57
C PHE A 66 13.67 -1.64 -17.37
N LEU A 67 13.31 -0.94 -16.28
CA LEU A 67 11.92 -0.58 -15.97
C LEU A 67 11.50 0.79 -16.53
N PHE A 68 12.45 1.68 -16.88
CA PHE A 68 12.18 3.07 -17.23
C PHE A 68 12.87 3.58 -18.50
N SER A 69 13.60 2.73 -19.26
CA SER A 69 14.21 3.19 -20.51
C SER A 69 13.17 3.31 -21.63
N SER A 70 12.87 4.53 -21.99
CA SER A 70 12.25 4.89 -23.26
C SER A 70 13.36 4.96 -24.33
N SER A 71 13.72 3.85 -24.95
CA SER A 71 14.53 3.84 -26.17
C SER A 71 13.73 3.27 -27.32
N SER A 72 13.55 4.09 -28.35
CA SER A 72 12.95 3.74 -29.65
C SER A 72 13.70 2.57 -30.29
N PRO A 73 12.99 1.61 -30.91
CA PRO A 73 13.63 0.43 -31.49
C PRO A 73 14.26 0.74 -32.84
N SER A 74 15.57 0.57 -32.95
CA SER A 74 16.22 0.43 -34.27
C SER A 74 15.90 -0.97 -34.81
N LYS A 75 15.32 -1.02 -36.01
CA LYS A 75 14.98 -2.26 -36.72
C LYS A 75 16.21 -3.10 -36.99
N LYS A 76 16.36 -4.25 -36.34
CA LYS A 76 17.18 -5.39 -36.83
C LYS A 76 16.26 -6.60 -36.94
N LYS A 77 16.18 -7.16 -38.15
CA LYS A 77 15.48 -8.42 -38.45
C LYS A 77 16.29 -9.58 -37.86
N THR A 78 15.69 -10.37 -36.96
CA THR A 78 16.18 -11.71 -36.64
C THR A 78 15.03 -12.61 -36.20
N SER A 79 14.93 -13.76 -36.84
CA SER A 79 14.36 -15.06 -36.45
C SER A 79 13.06 -15.13 -35.67
N SER A 80 12.05 -15.81 -36.22
CA SER A 80 10.63 -15.91 -35.81
C SER A 80 10.32 -16.78 -34.58
N TYR A 81 11.26 -17.29 -33.82
CA TYR A 81 11.02 -18.17 -32.66
C TYR A 81 11.15 -17.50 -31.29
N SER A 82 11.65 -16.28 -31.21
CA SER A 82 11.81 -15.54 -29.93
C SER A 82 10.75 -14.47 -29.67
N THR A 83 9.83 -14.24 -30.59
CA THR A 83 8.91 -13.10 -30.54
C THR A 83 7.80 -13.24 -29.50
N SER A 84 7.30 -14.44 -29.20
CA SER A 84 6.17 -14.63 -28.30
C SER A 84 6.50 -14.41 -26.82
N SER A 85 7.70 -14.83 -26.38
CA SER A 85 8.14 -14.63 -24.99
C SER A 85 8.49 -13.17 -24.69
N HIS A 86 9.14 -12.48 -25.63
CA HIS A 86 9.46 -11.06 -25.49
C HIS A 86 8.21 -10.16 -25.51
N GLN A 87 7.23 -10.45 -26.37
CA GLN A 87 5.94 -9.75 -26.39
C GLN A 87 5.18 -9.92 -25.07
N ASN A 88 5.23 -11.07 -24.44
CA ASN A 88 4.56 -11.31 -23.15
C ASN A 88 5.23 -10.53 -22.00
N ILE A 89 6.56 -10.44 -21.99
CA ILE A 89 7.31 -9.69 -20.99
C ILE A 89 7.07 -8.18 -21.12
N ASP A 90 7.04 -7.65 -22.33
CA ASP A 90 6.79 -6.21 -22.55
C ASP A 90 5.35 -5.84 -22.21
N SER A 91 4.37 -6.68 -22.51
CA SER A 91 2.99 -6.50 -22.10
C SER A 91 2.86 -6.48 -20.57
N LEU A 92 3.51 -7.39 -19.86
CA LEU A 92 3.48 -7.43 -18.39
C LEU A 92 4.16 -6.18 -17.77
N ARG A 93 5.21 -5.66 -18.38
CA ARG A 93 5.83 -4.38 -17.95
C ARG A 93 4.85 -3.22 -18.06
N GLU A 94 4.09 -3.15 -19.15
CA GLU A 94 3.05 -2.11 -19.30
C GLU A 94 1.97 -2.26 -18.22
N ASP A 95 1.56 -3.48 -17.89
CA ASP A 95 0.60 -3.75 -16.82
C ASP A 95 1.10 -3.26 -15.46
N PHE A 96 2.38 -3.51 -15.11
CA PHE A 96 2.97 -2.98 -13.88
C PHE A 96 3.16 -1.46 -13.90
N ARG A 97 3.38 -0.85 -15.07
CA ARG A 97 3.37 0.62 -15.21
C ARG A 97 1.97 1.18 -14.95
N TYR A 98 0.94 0.52 -15.47
CA TYR A 98 -0.45 0.89 -15.18
C TYR A 98 -0.76 0.80 -13.68
N ALA A 99 -0.43 -0.31 -13.02
CA ALA A 99 -0.59 -0.50 -11.58
C ALA A 99 0.13 0.59 -10.76
N SER A 100 1.36 0.92 -11.15
CA SER A 100 2.15 1.99 -10.53
C SER A 100 1.51 3.37 -10.74
N ALA A 101 1.00 3.66 -11.94
CA ALA A 101 0.33 4.91 -12.26
C ALA A 101 -0.99 5.06 -11.49
N THR A 102 -1.75 3.97 -11.33
CA THR A 102 -2.97 3.93 -10.51
C THR A 102 -2.68 4.32 -9.07
N LEU A 103 -1.69 3.70 -8.41
CA LEU A 103 -1.30 4.08 -7.06
C LEU A 103 -0.81 5.53 -6.99
N ARG A 104 0.05 5.95 -7.93
CA ARG A 104 0.57 7.32 -7.94
C ARG A 104 -0.54 8.37 -8.03
N ARG A 105 -1.60 8.07 -8.77
CA ARG A 105 -2.73 8.99 -9.00
C ARG A 105 -3.71 9.02 -7.83
N TYR A 106 -4.06 7.86 -7.29
CA TYR A 106 -5.19 7.72 -6.37
C TYR A 106 -4.76 7.45 -4.91
N ASP A 107 -3.56 6.90 -4.69
CA ASP A 107 -2.99 6.64 -3.36
C ASP A 107 -1.48 6.89 -3.37
N TYR A 108 -1.13 8.17 -3.41
CA TYR A 108 0.27 8.60 -3.52
C TYR A 108 1.14 8.15 -2.34
N GLU A 109 0.60 8.09 -1.12
CA GLU A 109 1.35 7.66 0.05
C GLU A 109 1.69 6.16 -0.02
N THR A 110 0.73 5.33 -0.42
CA THR A 110 0.98 3.91 -0.70
C THR A 110 1.95 3.72 -1.86
N TYR A 111 1.90 4.56 -2.91
CA TYR A 111 2.90 4.57 -3.97
C TYR A 111 4.31 4.83 -3.44
N LEU A 112 4.50 5.82 -2.55
CA LEU A 112 5.78 6.11 -1.92
C LEU A 112 6.30 4.93 -1.10
N CYS A 113 5.45 4.36 -0.24
CA CYS A 113 5.78 3.17 0.56
C CYS A 113 6.17 1.98 -0.33
N THR A 114 5.47 1.79 -1.46
CA THR A 114 5.77 0.71 -2.41
C THR A 114 7.12 0.91 -3.08
N ASN A 115 7.47 2.14 -3.47
CA ASN A 115 8.77 2.43 -4.08
C ASN A 115 9.96 2.33 -3.12
N ALA A 116 9.72 2.41 -1.81
CA ALA A 116 10.74 2.23 -0.80
C ALA A 116 11.09 0.75 -0.53
N ILE A 117 10.27 -0.19 -1.04
CA ILE A 117 10.55 -1.63 -1.00
C ILE A 117 11.66 -1.96 -2.01
N ASP A 118 12.52 -2.91 -1.66
CA ASP A 118 13.58 -3.38 -2.54
C ASP A 118 13.01 -3.87 -3.89
N ALA A 119 13.70 -3.55 -4.99
CA ALA A 119 13.16 -3.75 -6.33
C ALA A 119 12.76 -5.20 -6.65
N ASN A 120 13.50 -6.18 -6.09
CA ASN A 120 13.24 -7.61 -6.25
C ASN A 120 12.05 -8.12 -5.39
N LYS A 121 11.55 -7.31 -4.46
CA LYS A 121 10.41 -7.62 -3.56
C LYS A 121 9.18 -6.72 -3.81
N ARG A 122 9.27 -5.83 -4.81
CA ARG A 122 8.27 -4.77 -5.03
C ARG A 122 7.04 -5.23 -5.81
N ALA A 123 7.20 -6.22 -6.71
CA ALA A 123 6.14 -6.61 -7.65
C ALA A 123 4.87 -7.07 -6.94
N GLY A 124 4.99 -7.95 -5.94
CA GLY A 124 3.85 -8.44 -5.14
C GLY A 124 3.09 -7.32 -4.45
N PRO A 125 3.75 -6.53 -3.58
CA PRO A 125 3.12 -5.37 -2.94
C PRO A 125 2.51 -4.38 -3.93
N LEU A 126 3.15 -4.11 -5.07
CA LEU A 126 2.63 -3.20 -6.10
C LEU A 126 1.31 -3.69 -6.69
N ALA A 127 1.25 -4.96 -7.12
CA ALA A 127 0.06 -5.54 -7.71
C ALA A 127 -1.13 -5.59 -6.73
N LEU A 128 -0.89 -6.07 -5.50
CA LEU A 128 -1.92 -6.20 -4.47
C LEU A 128 -2.42 -4.84 -3.96
N ARG A 129 -1.54 -3.88 -3.77
CA ARG A 129 -1.92 -2.52 -3.38
C ARG A 129 -2.68 -1.80 -4.50
N ALA A 130 -2.33 -2.03 -5.76
CA ALA A 130 -3.08 -1.49 -6.90
C ALA A 130 -4.48 -2.10 -6.97
N LEU A 131 -4.64 -3.41 -6.74
CA LEU A 131 -5.95 -4.07 -6.65
C LEU A 131 -6.78 -3.50 -5.48
N ASN A 132 -6.15 -3.28 -4.33
CA ASN A 132 -6.81 -2.64 -3.18
C ASN A 132 -7.29 -1.22 -3.53
N CYS A 133 -6.45 -0.43 -4.17
CA CYS A 133 -6.75 0.95 -4.60
C CYS A 133 -7.89 0.98 -5.62
N GLU A 134 -7.87 0.10 -6.63
CA GLU A 134 -8.88 0.00 -7.68
C GLU A 134 -10.25 -0.35 -7.07
N THR A 135 -10.30 -1.40 -6.24
CA THR A 135 -11.56 -1.83 -5.61
C THR A 135 -12.08 -0.83 -4.56
N ALA A 136 -11.20 -0.12 -3.84
CA ALA A 136 -11.57 0.96 -2.93
C ALA A 136 -12.15 2.16 -3.69
N GLY A 137 -11.60 2.51 -4.85
CA GLY A 137 -12.09 3.60 -5.68
C GLY A 137 -13.55 3.42 -6.15
N ILE A 138 -14.00 2.16 -6.27
CA ILE A 138 -15.39 1.86 -6.66
C ILE A 138 -16.38 2.25 -5.55
N THR A 139 -16.00 2.17 -4.28
CA THR A 139 -16.89 2.45 -3.15
C THR A 139 -17.16 3.95 -2.94
N THR A 140 -16.42 4.83 -3.63
CA THR A 140 -16.65 6.28 -3.61
C THR A 140 -17.77 6.73 -4.57
N ALA A 141 -18.39 5.78 -5.28
CA ALA A 141 -19.52 6.06 -6.17
C ALA A 141 -20.68 6.74 -5.43
N THR A 142 -21.34 7.65 -6.11
CA THR A 142 -22.55 8.30 -5.60
C THR A 142 -23.72 7.31 -5.48
N VAL A 143 -24.73 7.65 -4.69
CA VAL A 143 -25.93 6.80 -4.52
C VAL A 143 -26.58 6.45 -5.86
N SER A 144 -26.53 7.36 -6.85
CA SER A 144 -27.07 7.13 -8.21
C SER A 144 -26.24 6.11 -9.03
N GLU A 145 -25.05 5.72 -8.59
CA GLU A 145 -24.17 4.78 -9.28
C GLU A 145 -24.01 3.45 -8.52
N LYS A 146 -24.85 3.22 -7.50
CA LYS A 146 -24.78 2.05 -6.63
C LYS A 146 -24.75 0.73 -7.41
N GLU A 147 -25.68 0.54 -8.34
CA GLU A 147 -25.78 -0.68 -9.14
C GLU A 147 -24.52 -0.90 -9.98
N ILE A 148 -23.99 0.18 -10.58
CA ILE A 148 -22.75 0.12 -11.37
C ILE A 148 -21.56 -0.25 -10.49
N ALA A 149 -21.49 0.30 -9.28
CA ALA A 149 -20.45 -0.02 -8.31
C ALA A 149 -20.52 -1.50 -7.88
N LEU A 150 -21.72 -2.01 -7.58
CA LEU A 150 -21.94 -3.41 -7.24
C LEU A 150 -21.55 -4.35 -8.39
N VAL A 151 -21.91 -4.03 -9.64
CA VAL A 151 -21.52 -4.82 -10.82
C VAL A 151 -20.00 -4.85 -10.97
N LYS A 152 -19.31 -3.72 -10.80
CA LYS A 152 -17.84 -3.67 -10.87
C LYS A 152 -17.18 -4.48 -9.75
N LEU A 153 -17.66 -4.38 -8.51
CA LEU A 153 -17.13 -5.17 -7.39
C LEU A 153 -17.41 -6.66 -7.58
N LYS A 154 -18.60 -7.03 -8.05
CA LYS A 154 -18.96 -8.41 -8.36
C LYS A 154 -18.04 -8.98 -9.43
N TRP A 155 -17.70 -8.21 -10.46
CA TRP A 155 -16.73 -8.61 -11.47
C TRP A 155 -15.37 -8.95 -10.86
N TRP A 156 -14.83 -8.12 -9.97
CA TRP A 156 -13.59 -8.40 -9.26
C TRP A 156 -13.68 -9.65 -8.38
N HIS A 157 -14.81 -9.82 -7.68
CA HIS A 157 -15.06 -11.01 -6.84
C HIS A 157 -15.10 -12.31 -7.64
N GLU A 158 -15.80 -12.32 -8.77
CA GLU A 158 -15.92 -13.50 -9.65
C GLU A 158 -14.59 -13.89 -10.29
N HIS A 159 -13.71 -12.91 -10.55
CA HIS A 159 -12.41 -13.14 -11.16
C HIS A 159 -11.27 -13.33 -10.14
N ALA A 160 -11.53 -13.20 -8.84
CA ALA A 160 -10.51 -13.36 -7.81
C ALA A 160 -9.80 -14.71 -7.88
N GLU A 161 -10.53 -15.79 -8.16
CA GLU A 161 -9.98 -17.14 -8.30
C GLU A 161 -9.00 -17.22 -9.49
N SER A 162 -9.40 -16.78 -10.68
CA SER A 162 -8.54 -16.84 -11.86
C SER A 162 -7.29 -15.94 -11.77
N MET A 163 -7.36 -14.85 -11.00
CA MET A 163 -6.23 -13.96 -10.74
C MET A 163 -5.22 -14.57 -9.77
N LEU A 164 -5.68 -15.31 -8.78
CA LEU A 164 -4.86 -15.82 -7.67
C LEU A 164 -4.46 -17.28 -7.82
N THR A 165 -5.01 -18.00 -8.81
CA THR A 165 -4.59 -19.35 -9.14
C THR A 165 -3.53 -19.32 -10.24
N PRO A 166 -2.34 -19.87 -9.98
CA PRO A 166 -1.27 -19.94 -10.99
C PRO A 166 -1.71 -20.70 -12.24
N ARG A 167 -1.31 -20.21 -13.38
CA ARG A 167 -1.52 -20.94 -14.65
C ARG A 167 -0.46 -22.02 -14.81
N THR A 168 -0.86 -23.27 -14.64
CA THR A 168 -0.04 -24.42 -15.05
C THR A 168 -0.16 -24.61 -16.55
N THR A 169 0.94 -24.40 -17.28
CA THR A 169 1.02 -24.81 -18.69
C THR A 169 1.21 -26.32 -18.71
N THR A 170 0.15 -27.07 -18.90
CA THR A 170 0.23 -28.52 -19.10
C THR A 170 0.78 -28.75 -20.51
N THR A 171 2.05 -29.13 -20.62
CA THR A 171 2.61 -29.62 -21.88
C THR A 171 2.02 -31.02 -22.11
N THR A 172 1.11 -31.15 -23.06
CA THR A 172 0.53 -32.44 -23.45
C THR A 172 1.60 -33.23 -24.17
N THR A 173 2.23 -34.20 -23.49
CA THR A 173 3.03 -35.21 -24.16
C THR A 173 2.07 -36.30 -24.61
N THR A 174 2.00 -36.49 -25.90
CA THR A 174 1.11 -37.42 -26.59
C THR A 174 1.52 -38.86 -26.32
N THR A 175 1.00 -39.48 -25.30
CA THR A 175 0.90 -40.91 -25.13
C THR A 175 -0.44 -41.24 -24.49
N GLY A 176 -1.33 -41.70 -25.30
CA GLY A 176 -2.59 -42.41 -25.17
C GLY A 176 -3.42 -42.48 -23.87
N GLU A 177 -3.28 -41.64 -22.90
CA GLU A 177 -4.09 -41.58 -21.69
C GLU A 177 -4.97 -40.33 -21.63
N LYS A 178 -6.28 -40.53 -21.41
CA LYS A 178 -7.25 -39.43 -21.27
C LYS A 178 -6.96 -38.61 -20.01
N THR A 179 -6.10 -37.59 -20.12
CA THR A 179 -5.89 -36.65 -19.05
C THR A 179 -7.07 -35.67 -18.99
N LYS A 180 -7.75 -35.64 -17.84
CA LYS A 180 -8.83 -34.70 -17.53
C LYS A 180 -8.28 -33.28 -17.59
N THR A 181 -8.49 -32.60 -18.71
CA THR A 181 -8.11 -31.16 -18.85
C THR A 181 -9.05 -30.34 -17.99
N THR A 182 -8.60 -29.95 -16.80
CA THR A 182 -9.31 -28.92 -16.02
C THR A 182 -9.10 -27.60 -16.73
N THR A 183 -10.12 -27.11 -17.44
CA THR A 183 -10.11 -25.78 -18.07
C THR A 183 -10.04 -24.72 -16.99
N ALA A 184 -8.86 -24.19 -16.74
CA ALA A 184 -8.69 -23.01 -15.87
C ALA A 184 -9.54 -21.86 -16.44
N LYS A 185 -10.29 -21.16 -15.58
CA LYS A 185 -11.06 -19.98 -15.97
C LYS A 185 -10.13 -18.98 -16.68
N PRO A 186 -10.58 -18.33 -17.76
CA PRO A 186 -9.75 -17.35 -18.47
C PRO A 186 -9.38 -16.20 -17.54
N LEU A 187 -8.14 -15.73 -17.63
CA LEU A 187 -7.67 -14.55 -16.92
C LEU A 187 -8.32 -13.31 -17.54
N PRO A 188 -8.89 -12.40 -16.74
CA PRO A 188 -9.51 -11.19 -17.27
C PRO A 188 -8.48 -10.26 -17.94
N GLU A 189 -8.90 -9.56 -18.98
CA GLU A 189 -8.07 -8.62 -19.75
C GLU A 189 -7.87 -7.27 -19.04
N HIS A 190 -7.65 -7.30 -17.73
CA HIS A 190 -7.39 -6.11 -16.94
C HIS A 190 -5.91 -6.07 -16.49
N PRO A 191 -5.17 -4.95 -16.65
CA PRO A 191 -3.76 -4.88 -16.33
C PRO A 191 -3.43 -5.33 -14.90
N ILE A 192 -4.20 -4.84 -13.91
CA ILE A 192 -3.99 -5.23 -12.51
C ILE A 192 -4.26 -6.73 -12.28
N ALA A 193 -5.26 -7.31 -12.94
CA ALA A 193 -5.54 -8.73 -12.83
C ALA A 193 -4.37 -9.58 -13.35
N ARG A 194 -3.76 -9.17 -14.46
CA ARG A 194 -2.55 -9.81 -15.01
C ARG A 194 -1.35 -9.66 -14.09
N CYS A 195 -1.16 -8.48 -13.48
CA CYS A 195 -0.12 -8.28 -12.46
C CYS A 195 -0.29 -9.22 -11.26
N VAL A 196 -1.51 -9.32 -10.73
CA VAL A 196 -1.82 -10.19 -9.59
C VAL A 196 -1.59 -11.65 -9.94
N ASN A 197 -1.98 -12.09 -11.14
CA ASN A 197 -1.75 -13.46 -11.60
C ASN A 197 -0.25 -13.77 -11.77
N ALA A 198 0.54 -12.83 -12.31
CA ALA A 198 1.98 -12.98 -12.42
C ALA A 198 2.65 -13.13 -11.03
N VAL A 199 2.18 -12.36 -10.03
CA VAL A 199 2.66 -12.47 -8.64
C VAL A 199 2.26 -13.80 -8.02
N ALA A 200 1.02 -14.26 -8.19
CA ALA A 200 0.57 -15.56 -7.70
C ALA A 200 1.34 -16.72 -8.34
N THR A 201 1.61 -16.63 -9.64
CA THR A 201 2.43 -17.63 -10.36
C THR A 201 3.86 -17.67 -9.81
N HIS A 202 4.50 -16.52 -9.64
CA HIS A 202 5.83 -16.43 -9.04
C HIS A 202 5.86 -16.94 -7.60
N ALA A 203 4.86 -16.59 -6.78
CA ALA A 203 4.73 -17.12 -5.43
C ALA A 203 4.61 -18.66 -5.43
N LYS A 204 3.88 -19.24 -6.38
CA LYS A 204 3.79 -20.70 -6.53
C LYS A 204 5.11 -21.35 -6.93
N GLU A 205 5.87 -20.70 -7.82
CA GLU A 205 7.20 -21.17 -8.21
C GLU A 205 8.18 -21.19 -7.03
N VAL A 206 8.12 -20.17 -6.16
CA VAL A 206 9.02 -20.02 -5.01
C VAL A 206 8.58 -20.89 -3.84
N LEU A 207 7.29 -20.96 -3.54
CA LEU A 207 6.74 -21.59 -2.34
C LEU A 207 6.28 -23.05 -2.60
N GLY A 208 6.09 -23.42 -3.85
CA GLY A 208 5.68 -24.79 -4.22
C GLY A 208 4.36 -25.21 -3.55
N SER A 209 4.40 -26.32 -2.83
CA SER A 209 3.23 -26.86 -2.09
C SER A 209 2.86 -26.04 -0.85
N GLU A 210 3.74 -25.17 -0.37
CA GLU A 210 3.45 -24.33 0.80
C GLU A 210 2.49 -23.18 0.46
N MET A 211 2.37 -22.78 -0.82
CA MET A 211 1.41 -21.79 -1.23
C MET A 211 -0.03 -22.30 -1.06
N ASN A 212 -0.83 -21.58 -0.29
CA ASN A 212 -2.25 -21.88 -0.11
C ASN A 212 -3.12 -20.92 -0.95
N GLU A 213 -3.37 -21.31 -2.19
CA GLU A 213 -4.15 -20.53 -3.16
C GLU A 213 -5.58 -20.24 -2.67
N ALA A 214 -6.24 -21.24 -2.06
CA ALA A 214 -7.59 -21.09 -1.53
C ALA A 214 -7.65 -20.03 -0.41
N ARG A 215 -6.57 -19.90 0.38
CA ARG A 215 -6.43 -18.89 1.43
C ARG A 215 -6.36 -17.49 0.81
N TYR A 216 -5.58 -17.30 -0.26
CA TYR A 216 -5.46 -16.02 -0.96
C TYR A 216 -6.78 -15.60 -1.58
N VAL A 217 -7.43 -16.54 -2.28
CA VAL A 217 -8.75 -16.31 -2.89
C VAL A 217 -9.78 -15.90 -1.83
N ARG A 218 -9.83 -16.61 -0.69
CA ARG A 218 -10.74 -16.29 0.41
C ARG A 218 -10.50 -14.89 0.97
N TRP A 219 -9.25 -14.49 1.22
CA TRP A 219 -8.94 -13.17 1.78
C TRP A 219 -9.30 -12.04 0.83
N ILE A 220 -8.97 -12.18 -0.45
CA ILE A 220 -9.30 -11.15 -1.45
C ILE A 220 -10.80 -11.08 -1.69
N LYS A 221 -11.50 -12.23 -1.77
CA LYS A 221 -12.96 -12.23 -1.89
C LYS A 221 -13.61 -11.56 -0.70
N ARG A 222 -13.17 -11.87 0.53
CA ARG A 222 -13.73 -11.26 1.74
C ARG A 222 -13.53 -9.73 1.76
N ALA A 223 -12.38 -9.24 1.29
CA ALA A 223 -12.14 -7.80 1.19
C ALA A 223 -13.08 -7.13 0.17
N ILE A 224 -13.40 -7.82 -0.93
CA ILE A 224 -14.32 -7.31 -1.94
C ILE A 224 -15.78 -7.40 -1.43
N GLU A 225 -16.15 -8.49 -0.77
CA GLU A 225 -17.46 -8.67 -0.15
C GLU A 225 -17.78 -7.57 0.86
N ALA A 226 -16.84 -7.26 1.77
CA ALA A 226 -17.00 -6.16 2.71
C ALA A 226 -17.27 -4.81 2.00
N ARG A 227 -16.64 -4.58 0.84
CA ARG A 227 -16.91 -3.39 0.02
C ARG A 227 -18.26 -3.45 -0.68
N MET A 228 -18.70 -4.63 -1.12
CA MET A 228 -20.04 -4.79 -1.68
C MET A 228 -21.11 -4.52 -0.64
N GLU A 229 -20.93 -5.03 0.59
CA GLU A 229 -21.80 -4.75 1.74
C GLU A 229 -21.87 -3.24 2.05
N ASP A 230 -20.71 -2.55 2.04
CA ASP A 230 -20.63 -1.11 2.25
C ASP A 230 -21.36 -0.31 1.16
N VAL A 231 -21.21 -0.69 -0.11
CA VAL A 231 -21.93 -0.05 -1.23
C VAL A 231 -23.42 -0.37 -1.15
N ASP A 232 -23.79 -1.60 -0.78
CA ASP A 232 -25.19 -2.01 -0.67
C ASP A 232 -25.92 -1.29 0.47
N LYS A 233 -25.28 -1.11 1.61
CA LYS A 233 -25.79 -0.28 2.72
C LYS A 233 -26.01 1.18 2.32
N GLY A 234 -25.26 1.68 1.35
CA GLY A 234 -25.39 3.07 0.85
C GLY A 234 -25.02 4.10 1.89
N SER A 235 -26.00 4.91 2.33
CA SER A 235 -25.84 5.91 3.39
C SER A 235 -26.00 5.33 4.79
N SER A 236 -26.36 4.03 4.94
CA SER A 236 -26.52 3.40 6.25
C SER A 236 -25.20 3.39 7.02
N LEU A 237 -25.28 3.75 8.30
CA LEU A 237 -24.12 3.83 9.18
C LEU A 237 -23.69 2.43 9.64
N PHE A 238 -22.45 2.31 10.08
CA PHE A 238 -22.04 1.18 10.90
C PHE A 238 -22.74 1.26 12.26
N ASP A 239 -23.22 0.14 12.78
CA ASP A 239 -23.93 0.14 14.06
C ASP A 239 -22.99 0.45 15.23
N SER A 240 -21.79 -0.09 15.18
CA SER A 240 -20.78 0.06 16.23
C SER A 240 -19.37 0.33 15.70
N THR A 241 -18.51 0.83 16.60
CA THR A 241 -17.09 0.98 16.33
C THR A 241 -16.44 -0.36 15.98
N ALA A 242 -16.89 -1.47 16.58
CA ALA A 242 -16.39 -2.82 16.29
C ALA A 242 -16.71 -3.26 14.85
N ASP A 243 -17.85 -2.86 14.29
CA ASP A 243 -18.21 -3.14 12.90
C ASP A 243 -17.32 -2.36 11.94
N LEU A 244 -17.02 -1.08 12.26
CA LEU A 244 -16.07 -0.28 11.49
C LEU A 244 -14.65 -0.86 11.55
N GLU A 245 -14.19 -1.33 12.71
CA GLU A 245 -12.89 -2.03 12.85
C GLU A 245 -12.87 -3.32 12.02
N THR A 246 -13.96 -4.07 12.01
CA THR A 246 -14.09 -5.29 11.21
C THR A 246 -14.01 -4.97 9.72
N PHE A 247 -14.75 -3.98 9.23
CA PHE A 247 -14.67 -3.48 7.86
C PHE A 247 -13.23 -3.03 7.50
N ALA A 248 -12.59 -2.26 8.38
CA ALA A 248 -11.23 -1.79 8.20
C ALA A 248 -10.23 -2.96 8.08
N ARG A 249 -10.34 -3.96 8.96
CA ARG A 249 -9.52 -5.17 8.95
C ARG A 249 -9.73 -5.97 7.68
N GLU A 250 -10.96 -6.16 7.25
CA GLU A 250 -11.27 -6.96 6.07
C GLU A 250 -10.81 -6.29 4.79
N THR A 251 -10.99 -4.99 4.65
CA THR A 251 -10.66 -4.24 3.43
C THR A 251 -9.19 -3.89 3.29
N HIS A 252 -8.40 -3.86 4.37
CA HIS A 252 -6.96 -3.54 4.33
C HIS A 252 -6.10 -4.67 4.88
N GLY A 253 -6.50 -5.31 5.98
CA GLY A 253 -5.75 -6.39 6.61
C GLY A 253 -5.59 -7.60 5.69
N ASN A 254 -6.63 -8.01 4.99
CA ASN A 254 -6.59 -9.15 4.09
C ASN A 254 -5.58 -8.96 2.94
N PHE A 255 -5.43 -7.75 2.40
CA PHE A 255 -4.41 -7.46 1.39
C PHE A 255 -2.99 -7.51 1.97
N LEU A 256 -2.79 -7.07 3.22
CA LEU A 256 -1.50 -7.21 3.90
C LEU A 256 -1.17 -8.68 4.18
N LEU A 257 -2.14 -9.49 4.60
CA LEU A 257 -1.97 -10.93 4.82
C LEU A 257 -1.49 -11.62 3.54
N VAL A 258 -2.15 -11.38 2.39
CA VAL A 258 -1.72 -11.93 1.10
C VAL A 258 -0.32 -11.43 0.73
N THR A 259 -0.04 -10.14 0.97
CA THR A 259 1.27 -9.54 0.68
C THR A 259 2.40 -10.22 1.46
N LEU A 260 2.21 -10.45 2.76
CA LEU A 260 3.21 -11.10 3.61
C LEU A 260 3.37 -12.58 3.23
N ASP A 261 2.28 -13.27 2.97
CA ASP A 261 2.30 -14.69 2.60
C ASP A 261 2.99 -14.94 1.25
N CYS A 262 2.79 -14.07 0.24
CA CYS A 262 3.52 -14.10 -1.03
C CYS A 262 5.04 -13.92 -0.86
N GLU A 263 5.47 -13.22 0.16
CA GLU A 263 6.89 -12.99 0.50
C GLU A 263 7.44 -14.03 1.49
N ASN A 264 6.74 -15.16 1.66
CA ASN A 264 7.08 -16.25 2.59
C ASN A 264 7.19 -15.81 4.06
N ILE A 265 6.38 -14.81 4.46
CA ILE A 265 6.29 -14.35 5.84
C ILE A 265 5.02 -14.95 6.43
N ARG A 266 5.18 -16.06 7.17
CA ARG A 266 4.08 -16.89 7.65
C ARG A 266 4.27 -17.24 9.10
N SER A 267 3.50 -16.60 9.94
CA SER A 267 3.39 -16.96 11.36
C SER A 267 2.13 -16.31 11.93
N MET A 268 1.60 -16.86 13.00
CA MET A 268 0.47 -16.24 13.71
C MET A 268 0.82 -14.80 14.13
N ALA A 269 2.07 -14.55 14.55
CA ALA A 269 2.52 -13.21 14.93
C ALA A 269 2.52 -12.24 13.74
N SER A 270 2.96 -12.67 12.54
CA SER A 270 2.91 -11.83 11.34
C SER A 270 1.47 -11.54 10.89
N ASP A 271 0.57 -12.52 11.03
CA ASP A 271 -0.85 -12.35 10.73
C ASP A 271 -1.51 -11.34 11.69
N HIS A 272 -1.16 -11.37 12.98
CA HIS A 272 -1.60 -10.37 13.96
C HIS A 272 -1.09 -8.97 13.62
N VAL A 273 0.18 -8.82 13.21
CA VAL A 273 0.74 -7.54 12.76
C VAL A 273 -0.03 -7.01 11.56
N ALA A 274 -0.26 -7.86 10.54
CA ALA A 274 -1.01 -7.48 9.33
C ALA A 274 -2.46 -7.08 9.66
N SER A 275 -3.13 -7.81 10.54
CA SER A 275 -4.49 -7.53 10.97
C SER A 275 -4.59 -6.19 11.69
N HIS A 276 -3.76 -5.95 12.71
CA HIS A 276 -3.75 -4.68 13.44
C HIS A 276 -3.37 -3.50 12.55
N LEU A 277 -2.31 -3.63 11.74
CA LEU A 277 -1.93 -2.57 10.82
C LEU A 277 -3.02 -2.28 9.78
N GLY A 278 -3.64 -3.32 9.23
CA GLY A 278 -4.76 -3.17 8.30
C GLY A 278 -5.95 -2.43 8.90
N THR A 279 -6.31 -2.77 10.15
CA THR A 279 -7.35 -2.06 10.89
C THR A 279 -7.00 -0.58 11.09
N ALA A 280 -5.77 -0.28 11.51
CA ALA A 280 -5.31 1.11 11.69
C ALA A 280 -5.38 1.91 10.38
N ILE A 281 -4.93 1.32 9.26
CA ILE A 281 -5.00 1.94 7.92
C ILE A 281 -6.45 2.21 7.54
N GLY A 282 -7.34 1.23 7.70
CA GLY A 282 -8.74 1.35 7.31
C GLY A 282 -9.48 2.41 8.12
N LEU A 283 -9.33 2.43 9.46
CA LEU A 283 -9.88 3.46 10.34
C LEU A 283 -9.38 4.86 9.95
N THR A 284 -8.08 4.99 9.71
CA THR A 284 -7.49 6.27 9.29
C THR A 284 -8.03 6.73 7.94
N ASN A 285 -8.22 5.81 6.98
CA ASN A 285 -8.76 6.13 5.67
C ASN A 285 -10.25 6.53 5.74
N SER A 286 -11.03 5.94 6.66
CA SER A 286 -12.41 6.34 6.91
C SER A 286 -12.50 7.80 7.37
N LEU A 287 -11.62 8.22 8.29
CA LEU A 287 -11.50 9.60 8.74
C LEU A 287 -10.96 10.53 7.64
N ARG A 288 -9.95 10.10 6.91
CA ARG A 288 -9.35 10.87 5.79
C ARG A 288 -10.37 11.17 4.70
N GLY A 289 -11.27 10.23 4.44
CA GLY A 289 -12.35 10.34 3.47
C GLY A 289 -13.55 11.16 3.95
N ALA A 290 -13.67 11.51 5.24
CA ALA A 290 -14.88 12.07 5.85
C ALA A 290 -15.45 13.26 5.06
N LYS A 291 -14.61 14.22 4.65
CA LYS A 291 -15.04 15.41 3.89
C LYS A 291 -15.62 15.06 2.51
N ILE A 292 -15.07 14.08 1.81
CA ILE A 292 -15.55 13.64 0.50
C ILE A 292 -16.83 12.83 0.67
N ASN A 293 -16.84 11.94 1.66
CA ASN A 293 -18.00 11.10 1.95
C ASN A 293 -19.21 11.94 2.38
N ALA A 294 -19.02 12.94 3.22
CA ALA A 294 -20.08 13.86 3.64
C ALA A 294 -20.78 14.55 2.46
N ARG A 295 -20.00 15.01 1.45
CA ARG A 295 -20.55 15.58 0.20
C ARG A 295 -21.42 14.60 -0.58
N ASN A 296 -21.10 13.30 -0.48
CA ASN A 296 -21.85 12.22 -1.11
C ASN A 296 -22.96 11.67 -0.18
N ARG A 297 -23.27 12.37 0.92
CA ARG A 297 -24.24 11.95 1.95
C ARG A 297 -23.95 10.55 2.49
N LYS A 298 -22.69 10.26 2.70
CA LYS A 298 -22.16 9.02 3.29
C LYS A 298 -21.26 9.36 4.47
N THR A 299 -21.28 8.52 5.50
CA THR A 299 -20.36 8.64 6.62
C THR A 299 -19.91 7.28 7.12
N TYR A 300 -18.69 7.21 7.63
CA TYR A 300 -18.12 6.06 8.32
C TYR A 300 -18.09 6.24 9.85
N PHE A 301 -18.70 7.30 10.37
CA PHE A 301 -18.88 7.44 11.81
C PHE A 301 -19.94 6.44 12.30
N PRO A 302 -19.61 5.52 13.23
CA PRO A 302 -20.56 4.55 13.75
C PRO A 302 -21.69 5.19 14.53
N MET A 303 -22.87 4.55 14.50
CA MET A 303 -24.06 5.06 15.19
C MET A 303 -23.88 5.17 16.70
N ASP A 304 -23.19 4.22 17.33
CA ASP A 304 -22.88 4.25 18.76
C ASP A 304 -22.09 5.51 19.15
N LEU A 305 -21.11 5.91 18.34
CA LEU A 305 -20.31 7.12 18.59
C LEU A 305 -21.12 8.39 18.35
N LEU A 306 -21.90 8.45 17.27
CA LEU A 306 -22.72 9.62 16.96
C LEU A 306 -23.80 9.82 18.02
N ALA A 307 -24.45 8.75 18.48
CA ALA A 307 -25.44 8.80 19.54
C ALA A 307 -24.82 9.26 20.88
N ALA A 308 -23.62 8.77 21.22
CA ALA A 308 -22.93 9.18 22.45
C ALA A 308 -22.56 10.66 22.46
N GLU A 309 -22.34 11.27 21.30
CA GLU A 309 -22.04 12.71 21.17
C GLU A 309 -23.27 13.55 20.80
N ASN A 310 -24.48 12.97 20.74
CA ASN A 310 -25.71 13.62 20.30
C ASN A 310 -25.55 14.29 18.90
N VAL A 311 -24.94 13.60 17.95
CA VAL A 311 -24.74 14.04 16.57
C VAL A 311 -25.63 13.21 15.65
N SER A 312 -26.36 13.87 14.76
CA SER A 312 -27.08 13.19 13.69
C SER A 312 -26.16 12.95 12.47
N ALA A 313 -26.50 11.98 11.61
CA ALA A 313 -25.82 11.79 10.35
C ALA A 313 -25.87 13.05 9.46
N GLU A 314 -26.99 13.79 9.52
CA GLU A 314 -27.16 15.03 8.77
C GLU A 314 -26.13 16.09 9.19
N THR A 315 -25.88 16.23 10.50
CA THR A 315 -24.84 17.14 11.02
C THR A 315 -23.44 16.78 10.46
N VAL A 316 -23.16 15.48 10.32
CA VAL A 316 -21.89 15.04 9.68
C VAL A 316 -21.86 15.39 8.20
N TYR A 317 -22.98 15.25 7.48
CA TYR A 317 -23.06 15.59 6.05
C TYR A 317 -22.92 17.08 5.78
N GLU A 318 -23.36 17.94 6.70
CA GLU A 318 -23.13 19.40 6.64
C GLU A 318 -21.63 19.73 6.67
N GLY A 319 -20.82 18.89 7.31
CA GLY A 319 -19.35 19.00 7.31
C GLY A 319 -18.86 20.29 7.94
N GLN A 320 -19.53 20.75 9.02
CA GLN A 320 -19.19 21.99 9.71
C GLN A 320 -17.82 21.87 10.39
N ILE A 321 -16.92 22.81 10.07
CA ILE A 321 -15.61 22.91 10.69
C ILE A 321 -15.79 23.40 12.14
N GLY A 322 -15.13 22.71 13.09
CA GLY A 322 -15.08 23.11 14.49
C GLY A 322 -16.25 22.60 15.35
N ASP A 323 -17.09 21.68 14.88
CA ASP A 323 -18.10 21.03 15.73
C ASP A 323 -17.39 20.09 16.73
N GLU A 324 -17.42 20.45 18.01
CA GLU A 324 -16.75 19.74 19.11
C GLU A 324 -17.25 18.30 19.25
N ARG A 325 -18.52 18.04 18.96
CA ARG A 325 -19.13 16.71 19.07
C ARG A 325 -18.56 15.76 17.99
N ILE A 326 -18.40 16.28 16.76
CA ILE A 326 -17.77 15.52 15.67
C ILE A 326 -16.28 15.30 15.94
N LYS A 327 -15.59 16.30 16.51
CA LYS A 327 -14.20 16.18 16.94
C LYS A 327 -14.03 15.08 18.00
N ASN A 328 -14.94 15.01 18.98
CA ASN A 328 -14.94 13.96 20.00
C ASN A 328 -15.13 12.56 19.39
N ALA A 329 -16.10 12.40 18.48
CA ALA A 329 -16.30 11.14 17.76
C ALA A 329 -15.07 10.77 16.92
N THR A 330 -14.46 11.75 16.23
CA THR A 330 -13.21 11.59 15.47
C THR A 330 -12.06 11.13 16.36
N HIS A 331 -11.89 11.76 17.51
CA HIS A 331 -10.84 11.41 18.48
C HIS A 331 -10.95 9.95 18.94
N LYS A 332 -12.17 9.44 19.16
CA LYS A 332 -12.37 8.03 19.55
C LYS A 332 -11.91 7.07 18.46
N ILE A 333 -12.27 7.32 17.20
CA ILE A 333 -11.82 6.49 16.06
C ILE A 333 -10.31 6.62 15.84
N ALA A 334 -9.76 7.82 15.95
CA ALA A 334 -8.31 8.06 15.84
C ALA A 334 -7.53 7.34 16.94
N SER A 335 -8.04 7.36 18.18
CA SER A 335 -7.44 6.64 19.31
C SER A 335 -7.44 5.13 19.11
N ALA A 336 -8.52 4.55 18.56
CA ALA A 336 -8.56 3.14 18.17
C ALA A 336 -7.49 2.83 17.10
N ALA A 337 -7.35 3.69 16.07
CA ALA A 337 -6.34 3.52 15.03
C ALA A 337 -4.90 3.57 15.60
N VAL A 338 -4.62 4.51 16.51
CA VAL A 338 -3.32 4.59 17.22
C VAL A 338 -3.09 3.34 18.07
N GLY A 339 -4.11 2.84 18.77
CA GLY A 339 -4.06 1.62 19.56
C GLY A 339 -3.67 0.40 18.70
N HIS A 340 -4.27 0.28 17.51
CA HIS A 340 -3.95 -0.77 16.55
C HIS A 340 -2.52 -0.63 15.97
N LEU A 341 -2.05 0.58 15.66
CA LEU A 341 -0.65 0.80 15.25
C LEU A 341 0.34 0.38 16.34
N ALA A 342 0.06 0.75 17.59
CA ALA A 342 0.88 0.37 18.72
C ALA A 342 0.88 -1.15 18.93
N ALA A 343 -0.26 -1.83 18.79
CA ALA A 343 -0.38 -3.27 18.88
C ALA A 343 0.40 -3.98 17.76
N ALA A 344 0.33 -3.47 16.51
CA ALA A 344 1.12 -4.02 15.41
C ALA A 344 2.63 -3.95 15.69
N ARG A 345 3.13 -2.79 16.13
CA ARG A 345 4.55 -2.60 16.46
C ARG A 345 5.00 -3.45 17.64
N ARG A 346 4.18 -3.54 18.69
CA ARG A 346 4.46 -4.39 19.85
C ARG A 346 4.56 -5.86 19.46
N ASN A 347 3.58 -6.38 18.71
CA ASN A 347 3.61 -7.76 18.20
C ASN A 347 4.86 -8.04 17.33
N PHE A 348 5.23 -7.06 16.49
CA PHE A 348 6.42 -7.16 15.64
C PHE A 348 7.71 -7.26 16.47
N ALA A 349 7.84 -6.43 17.51
CA ALA A 349 9.01 -6.39 18.38
C ALA A 349 9.08 -7.63 19.29
N GLU A 350 7.98 -7.96 19.99
CA GLU A 350 7.93 -9.08 20.95
C GLU A 350 8.22 -10.44 20.31
N ASN A 351 7.87 -10.61 19.02
CA ASN A 351 8.11 -11.86 18.29
C ASN A 351 9.39 -11.83 17.42
N ASN A 352 10.24 -10.81 17.58
CA ASN A 352 11.49 -10.63 16.84
C ASN A 352 11.33 -10.77 15.32
N LEU A 353 10.20 -10.28 14.78
CA LEU A 353 9.86 -10.46 13.36
C LEU A 353 10.83 -9.73 12.42
N GLY A 354 11.48 -8.66 12.89
CA GLY A 354 12.49 -7.93 12.12
C GLY A 354 13.76 -8.74 11.87
N GLU A 355 14.18 -9.57 12.83
CA GLU A 355 15.31 -10.49 12.70
C GLU A 355 14.94 -11.71 11.86
N LYS A 356 13.76 -12.28 12.13
CA LYS A 356 13.25 -13.47 11.43
C LYS A 356 12.93 -13.17 9.96
N TYR A 357 12.41 -11.99 9.66
CA TYR A 357 12.01 -11.56 8.32
C TYR A 357 12.56 -10.15 8.02
N PRO A 358 13.85 -10.01 7.64
CA PRO A 358 14.51 -8.70 7.55
C PRO A 358 13.86 -7.69 6.59
N HIS A 359 13.06 -8.15 5.63
CA HIS A 359 12.36 -7.29 4.67
C HIS A 359 10.91 -6.93 5.09
N MET A 360 10.39 -7.53 6.16
CA MET A 360 9.00 -7.36 6.57
C MET A 360 8.67 -5.90 6.92
N ALA A 361 9.55 -5.20 7.62
CA ALA A 361 9.33 -3.80 7.99
C ALA A 361 9.08 -2.90 6.77
N LYS A 362 9.78 -3.15 5.64
CA LYS A 362 9.58 -2.39 4.40
C LYS A 362 8.22 -2.67 3.74
N LEU A 363 7.65 -3.85 3.93
CA LEU A 363 6.31 -4.20 3.46
C LEU A 363 5.23 -3.47 4.27
N LEU A 364 5.54 -3.10 5.51
CA LEU A 364 4.62 -2.47 6.47
C LEU A 364 4.75 -0.94 6.55
N LEU A 365 5.52 -0.30 5.67
CA LEU A 365 5.79 1.15 5.68
C LEU A 365 4.54 2.05 5.60
N GLN A 366 3.38 1.50 5.23
CA GLN A 366 2.11 2.24 5.32
C GLN A 366 1.79 2.69 6.74
N ALA A 367 2.30 2.00 7.78
CA ALA A 367 2.20 2.45 9.17
C ALA A 367 2.76 3.86 9.36
N THR A 368 3.89 4.19 8.71
CA THR A 368 4.53 5.51 8.79
C THR A 368 3.64 6.63 8.22
N THR A 369 2.97 6.37 7.10
CA THR A 369 2.08 7.38 6.49
C THR A 369 0.76 7.50 7.26
N THR A 370 0.25 6.40 7.79
CA THR A 370 -0.92 6.36 8.66
C THR A 370 -0.68 7.17 9.94
N GLU A 371 0.42 6.88 10.67
CA GLU A 371 0.81 7.62 11.87
C GLU A 371 0.95 9.12 11.60
N ARG A 372 1.66 9.48 10.53
CA ARG A 372 1.84 10.88 10.17
C ARG A 372 0.52 11.62 9.91
N TRP A 373 -0.46 10.95 9.31
CA TRP A 373 -1.76 11.56 9.10
C TRP A 373 -2.52 11.72 10.41
N LEU A 374 -2.43 10.76 11.32
CA LEU A 374 -3.02 10.86 12.67
C LEU A 374 -2.36 11.96 13.51
N GLU A 375 -1.03 12.10 13.48
CA GLU A 375 -0.30 13.22 14.10
C GLU A 375 -0.79 14.58 13.55
N LYS A 376 -1.07 14.62 12.26
CA LYS A 376 -1.59 15.83 11.63
C LYS A 376 -3.03 16.11 12.04
N LEU A 377 -3.88 15.09 12.15
CA LEU A 377 -5.25 15.19 12.62
C LEU A 377 -5.28 15.73 14.07
N GLU A 378 -4.45 15.21 14.95
CA GLU A 378 -4.27 15.69 16.32
C GLU A 378 -3.87 17.16 16.35
N LYS A 379 -2.90 17.58 15.53
CA LYS A 379 -2.49 18.98 15.39
C LYS A 379 -3.64 19.93 15.03
N TYR A 380 -4.62 19.44 14.28
CA TYR A 380 -5.85 20.16 13.92
C TYR A 380 -7.03 19.82 14.83
N ASP A 381 -6.74 19.37 16.06
CA ASP A 381 -7.73 19.13 17.10
C ASP A 381 -8.85 18.20 16.64
N PHE A 382 -8.47 17.13 15.94
CA PHE A 382 -9.37 16.09 15.41
C PHE A 382 -10.51 16.59 14.50
N ASP A 383 -10.39 17.78 13.94
CA ASP A 383 -11.37 18.31 12.99
C ASP A 383 -11.13 17.78 11.58
N VAL A 384 -11.81 16.70 11.20
CA VAL A 384 -11.66 16.00 9.91
C VAL A 384 -12.07 16.83 8.69
N PHE A 385 -12.83 17.91 8.88
CA PHE A 385 -13.32 18.75 7.78
C PHE A 385 -12.36 19.86 7.36
N ARG A 386 -11.24 20.01 8.07
CA ARG A 386 -10.19 20.99 7.75
C ARG A 386 -9.55 20.72 6.39
N ASP A 387 -9.45 21.77 5.59
CA ASP A 387 -8.78 21.71 4.27
C ASP A 387 -7.30 21.37 4.36
N GLU A 388 -6.67 21.74 5.45
CA GLU A 388 -5.25 21.47 5.69
C GLU A 388 -4.96 19.97 5.73
N LEU A 389 -5.90 19.13 6.18
CA LEU A 389 -5.75 17.68 6.23
C LEU A 389 -5.67 17.06 4.82
N GLN A 390 -6.29 17.68 3.84
CA GLN A 390 -6.28 17.23 2.45
C GLN A 390 -4.94 17.52 1.74
N ARG A 391 -4.10 18.40 2.31
CA ARG A 391 -2.82 18.80 1.73
C ARG A 391 -1.69 18.04 2.41
N THR A 392 -1.13 17.05 1.74
CA THR A 392 0.05 16.35 2.23
C THR A 392 1.30 16.98 1.63
N PRO A 393 2.23 17.55 2.44
CA PRO A 393 3.51 18.01 1.93
C PRO A 393 4.34 16.84 1.40
N PRO A 394 4.52 16.69 0.08
CA PRO A 394 5.09 15.47 -0.50
C PRO A 394 6.50 15.19 0.03
N LEU A 395 7.35 16.22 0.12
CA LEU A 395 8.76 16.07 0.50
C LEU A 395 8.96 15.55 1.94
N LEU A 396 8.15 16.04 2.89
CA LEU A 396 8.26 15.58 4.28
C LEU A 396 7.83 14.12 4.44
N THR A 397 6.77 13.71 3.73
CA THR A 397 6.30 12.32 3.72
C THR A 397 7.33 11.41 3.05
N GLN A 398 7.89 11.83 1.91
CA GLN A 398 8.95 11.10 1.23
C GLN A 398 10.16 10.91 2.13
N GLY A 399 10.62 11.98 2.79
CA GLY A 399 11.76 11.94 3.72
C GLY A 399 11.53 10.97 4.87
N ARG A 400 10.34 11.00 5.51
CA ARG A 400 10.00 10.11 6.62
C ARG A 400 9.94 8.63 6.16
N VAL A 401 9.25 8.34 5.07
CA VAL A 401 9.19 6.98 4.49
C VAL A 401 10.59 6.47 4.13
N PHE A 402 11.44 7.32 3.53
CA PHE A 402 12.81 6.95 3.19
C PHE A 402 13.65 6.63 4.43
N VAL A 403 13.58 7.45 5.48
CA VAL A 403 14.31 7.23 6.74
C VAL A 403 13.86 5.93 7.41
N GLN A 404 12.55 5.66 7.48
CA GLN A 404 12.04 4.42 8.07
C GLN A 404 12.45 3.19 7.25
N ALA A 405 12.38 3.27 5.92
CA ALA A 405 12.84 2.19 5.04
C ALA A 405 14.35 1.92 5.20
N TRP A 406 15.15 2.99 5.37
CA TRP A 406 16.59 2.86 5.60
C TRP A 406 16.92 2.23 6.96
N LYS A 407 16.19 2.62 8.01
CA LYS A 407 16.32 2.03 9.35
C LYS A 407 15.72 0.63 9.45
N ASN A 408 15.03 0.15 8.42
CA ASN A 408 14.24 -1.09 8.44
C ASN A 408 13.20 -1.12 9.57
N GLN A 409 12.48 -0.01 9.74
CA GLN A 409 11.43 0.22 10.75
C GLN A 409 10.14 0.67 10.06
N PHE A 410 9.02 0.56 10.76
CA PHE A 410 7.70 1.04 10.28
C PHE A 410 6.89 1.68 11.41
#